data_71a6993d62a4bd42fda9c5d680bef5cd
#
_entry.id   71a6993d62a4bd42fda9c5d680bef5cd
#
_cell.length_a   1.000
_cell.length_b   1.000
_cell.length_c   1.000
_cell.angle_alpha   90.00
_cell.angle_beta   90.00
_cell.angle_gamma   90.00
#
_symmetry.space_group_name_H-M   'P 1'
#
loop_
_entity.id
_entity.type
_entity.pdbx_description
1 polymer ?
#
loop_
_entity_poly.entity_id
_entity_poly.type
_entity_poly.pdbx_seq_one_letter_code
_entity_poly.pdbx_strand_id
1 'polypeptide(L)'
;VVLVVLFMLSYFSCKYIFKRTKPESAVCALIAGSPTVGFLGFAVLEPIYGTGTATGLVVAIVAIIVNAITIPLGLFLLGPQSSANSSDTSKLSALYSALKEPVVWAPVLAVCLVMLDIHFPPILDPTFDLIAKANAGVAVFAAGLTLSAHKFEFDREIVFNTFYRLILTPAIILIAGIMFGIQTEKLQMLVLIAALPPAFSGIIIASRYDTYVRTGTSSLAVSTIMFVITAPMWIYLTQSEYIISLIK
;
A
#
# COMPACT_ATOMS: atom_id res chain seq x y z
N VAL A 1 -6.09 -12.44 0.34
CA VAL A 1 -7.23 -12.42 -0.59
C VAL A 1 -7.96 -11.08 -0.48
N VAL A 2 -8.50 -10.68 0.70
CA VAL A 2 -9.33 -9.47 0.87
C VAL A 2 -8.63 -8.19 0.38
N LEU A 3 -7.35 -7.98 0.72
CA LEU A 3 -6.58 -6.83 0.23
C LEU A 3 -6.49 -6.77 -1.30
N VAL A 4 -6.34 -7.92 -1.96
CA VAL A 4 -6.28 -7.97 -3.44
C VAL A 4 -7.66 -7.67 -4.04
N VAL A 5 -8.73 -8.16 -3.42
CA VAL A 5 -10.12 -7.84 -3.83
C VAL A 5 -10.38 -6.34 -3.69
N LEU A 6 -9.97 -5.74 -2.56
CA LEU A 6 -10.08 -4.30 -2.34
C LEU A 6 -9.24 -3.49 -3.34
N PHE A 7 -8.03 -3.95 -3.65
CA PHE A 7 -7.22 -3.33 -4.70
C PHE A 7 -7.96 -3.31 -6.05
N MET A 8 -8.53 -4.45 -6.44
CA MET A 8 -9.32 -4.53 -7.68
C MET A 8 -10.60 -3.69 -7.62
N LEU A 9 -11.25 -3.62 -6.46
CA LEU A 9 -12.43 -2.78 -6.27
C LEU A 9 -12.09 -1.29 -6.43
N SER A 10 -10.93 -0.83 -5.92
CA SER A 10 -10.43 0.52 -6.16
C SER A 10 -10.20 0.78 -7.66
N TYR A 11 -9.59 -0.17 -8.38
CA TYR A 11 -9.42 -0.08 -9.83
C TYR A 11 -10.76 0.10 -10.56
N PHE A 12 -11.73 -0.76 -10.26
CA PHE A 12 -13.04 -0.70 -10.91
C PHE A 12 -13.83 0.55 -10.51
N SER A 13 -13.73 1.00 -9.26
CA SER A 13 -14.36 2.25 -8.81
C SER A 13 -13.83 3.44 -9.60
N CYS A 14 -12.52 3.56 -9.74
CA CYS A 14 -11.91 4.63 -10.52
C CYS A 14 -12.35 4.57 -12.01
N LYS A 15 -12.36 3.37 -12.59
CA LYS A 15 -12.71 3.17 -13.99
C LYS A 15 -14.19 3.44 -14.32
N TYR A 16 -15.11 3.00 -13.47
CA TYR A 16 -16.55 3.04 -13.77
C TYR A 16 -17.26 4.22 -13.12
N ILE A 17 -16.88 4.62 -11.90
CA ILE A 17 -17.51 5.76 -11.20
C ILE A 17 -16.93 7.07 -11.73
N PHE A 18 -15.58 7.19 -11.77
CA PHE A 18 -14.90 8.40 -12.21
C PHE A 18 -14.55 8.41 -13.70
N LYS A 19 -14.89 7.33 -14.42
CA LYS A 19 -14.71 7.21 -15.90
C LYS A 19 -13.26 7.47 -16.35
N ARG A 20 -12.29 7.11 -15.49
CA ARG A 20 -10.86 7.25 -15.79
C ARG A 20 -10.41 6.20 -16.82
N THR A 21 -9.34 6.51 -17.50
CA THR A 21 -8.68 5.60 -18.42
C THR A 21 -8.14 4.36 -17.68
N LYS A 22 -7.82 3.29 -18.41
CA LYS A 22 -7.22 2.08 -17.81
C LYS A 22 -5.91 2.39 -17.05
N PRO A 23 -4.95 3.14 -17.61
CA PRO A 23 -3.72 3.51 -16.88
C PRO A 23 -3.99 4.32 -15.62
N GLU A 24 -4.84 5.36 -15.69
CA GLU A 24 -5.19 6.16 -14.52
C GLU A 24 -5.84 5.31 -13.42
N SER A 25 -6.74 4.39 -13.79
CA SER A 25 -7.40 3.49 -12.85
C SER A 25 -6.40 2.51 -12.21
N ALA A 26 -5.38 2.05 -12.95
CA ALA A 26 -4.33 1.20 -12.40
C ALA A 26 -3.48 1.96 -11.37
N VAL A 27 -3.11 3.20 -11.68
CA VAL A 27 -2.38 4.06 -10.74
C VAL A 27 -3.24 4.42 -9.53
N CYS A 28 -4.53 4.74 -9.73
CA CYS A 28 -5.46 4.95 -8.63
C CYS A 28 -5.50 3.74 -7.67
N ALA A 29 -5.56 2.52 -8.21
CA ALA A 29 -5.53 1.30 -7.40
C ALA A 29 -4.20 1.12 -6.67
N LEU A 30 -3.06 1.43 -7.29
CA LEU A 30 -1.75 1.42 -6.63
C LEU A 30 -1.67 2.41 -5.47
N ILE A 31 -2.33 3.55 -5.57
CA ILE A 31 -2.36 4.60 -4.54
C ILE A 31 -3.43 4.26 -3.49
N ALA A 32 -4.71 4.29 -3.86
CA ALA A 32 -5.81 4.16 -2.93
C ALA A 32 -6.07 2.70 -2.47
N GLY A 33 -5.78 1.71 -3.32
CA GLY A 33 -5.98 0.29 -3.02
C GLY A 33 -4.88 -0.37 -2.19
N SER A 34 -3.69 0.27 -2.05
CA SER A 34 -2.54 -0.30 -1.33
C SER A 34 -2.13 0.53 -0.13
N PRO A 35 -1.88 -0.09 1.06
CA PRO A 35 -1.33 0.61 2.23
C PRO A 35 0.15 0.91 2.08
N THR A 36 0.62 1.98 2.70
CA THR A 36 2.04 2.34 2.79
C THR A 36 2.77 1.52 3.87
N VAL A 37 2.58 0.20 3.85
CA VAL A 37 3.08 -0.71 4.90
C VAL A 37 4.59 -0.70 5.02
N GLY A 38 5.33 -0.64 3.92
CA GLY A 38 6.79 -0.68 3.91
C GLY A 38 7.46 0.52 4.59
N PHE A 39 6.77 1.65 4.69
CA PHE A 39 7.30 2.86 5.31
C PHE A 39 6.71 3.13 6.69
N LEU A 40 5.42 2.90 6.89
CA LEU A 40 4.71 3.25 8.11
C LEU A 40 4.29 2.04 8.94
N GLY A 41 4.37 0.82 8.42
CA GLY A 41 3.90 -0.37 9.11
C GLY A 41 4.51 -0.53 10.50
N PHE A 42 5.82 -0.60 10.58
CA PHE A 42 6.52 -0.70 11.87
C PHE A 42 6.38 0.58 12.70
N ALA A 43 6.55 1.75 12.08
CA ALA A 43 6.50 3.04 12.77
C ALA A 43 5.16 3.28 13.49
N VAL A 44 4.06 2.72 13.00
CA VAL A 44 2.73 2.86 13.60
C VAL A 44 2.41 1.72 14.55
N LEU A 45 2.79 0.46 14.23
CA LEU A 45 2.42 -0.68 15.05
C LEU A 45 3.30 -0.87 16.28
N GLU A 46 4.62 -0.68 16.17
CA GLU A 46 5.55 -0.94 17.27
C GLU A 46 5.28 -0.10 18.54
N PRO A 47 4.96 1.20 18.43
CA PRO A 47 4.62 2.00 19.61
C PRO A 47 3.35 1.53 20.34
N ILE A 48 2.44 0.82 19.64
CA ILE A 48 1.13 0.42 20.17
C ILE A 48 1.16 -1.03 20.67
N TYR A 49 1.76 -1.93 19.88
CA TYR A 49 1.74 -3.38 20.11
C TYR A 49 3.11 -3.97 20.49
N GLY A 50 4.16 -3.13 20.51
CA GLY A 50 5.53 -3.56 20.81
C GLY A 50 6.27 -4.16 19.60
N THR A 51 7.58 -4.40 19.81
CA THR A 51 8.52 -4.96 18.80
C THR A 51 8.50 -6.49 18.76
N GLY A 52 7.35 -7.10 19.06
CA GLY A 52 7.21 -8.56 19.14
C GLY A 52 7.12 -9.25 17.77
N THR A 53 7.30 -10.57 17.79
CA THR A 53 7.19 -11.43 16.59
C THR A 53 5.84 -11.30 15.90
N ALA A 54 4.75 -11.07 16.65
CA ALA A 54 3.41 -10.89 16.09
C ALA A 54 3.33 -9.63 15.21
N THR A 55 3.86 -8.50 15.69
CA THR A 55 3.92 -7.23 14.92
C THR A 55 4.73 -7.43 13.64
N GLY A 56 5.92 -8.00 13.74
CA GLY A 56 6.77 -8.30 12.59
C GLY A 56 6.09 -9.19 11.56
N LEU A 57 5.41 -10.26 12.00
CA LEU A 57 4.70 -11.20 11.13
C LEU A 57 3.56 -10.51 10.37
N VAL A 58 2.74 -9.71 11.05
CA VAL A 58 1.60 -9.03 10.41
C VAL A 58 2.09 -8.01 9.39
N VAL A 59 3.09 -7.19 9.72
CA VAL A 59 3.71 -6.24 8.77
C VAL A 59 4.30 -6.99 7.58
N ALA A 60 5.06 -8.06 7.79
CA ALA A 60 5.69 -8.84 6.73
C ALA A 60 4.66 -9.46 5.78
N ILE A 61 3.59 -10.08 6.29
CA ILE A 61 2.54 -10.69 5.46
C ILE A 61 1.87 -9.62 4.58
N VAL A 62 1.52 -8.46 5.14
CA VAL A 62 0.88 -7.40 4.36
C VAL A 62 1.87 -6.80 3.36
N ALA A 63 3.13 -6.61 3.73
CA ALA A 63 4.18 -6.14 2.82
C ALA A 63 4.39 -7.09 1.64
N ILE A 64 4.40 -8.40 1.87
CA ILE A 64 4.48 -9.42 0.81
C ILE A 64 3.29 -9.29 -0.14
N ILE A 65 2.07 -9.19 0.38
CA ILE A 65 0.86 -9.05 -0.46
C ILE A 65 0.96 -7.77 -1.30
N VAL A 66 1.38 -6.65 -0.70
CA VAL A 66 1.49 -5.37 -1.42
C VAL A 66 2.58 -5.44 -2.48
N ASN A 67 3.78 -5.87 -2.14
CA ASN A 67 4.93 -5.82 -3.05
C ASN A 67 4.95 -6.96 -4.07
N ALA A 68 4.54 -8.17 -3.69
CA ALA A 68 4.58 -9.33 -4.58
C ALA A 68 3.30 -9.56 -5.37
N ILE A 69 2.17 -8.96 -4.98
CA ILE A 69 0.89 -9.17 -5.67
C ILE A 69 0.32 -7.85 -6.19
N THR A 70 0.03 -6.86 -5.31
CA THR A 70 -0.71 -5.67 -5.75
C THR A 70 0.12 -4.74 -6.63
N ILE A 71 1.42 -4.55 -6.37
CA ILE A 71 2.28 -3.73 -7.23
C ILE A 71 2.46 -4.38 -8.62
N PRO A 72 2.85 -5.66 -8.76
CA PRO A 72 2.93 -6.30 -10.08
C PRO A 72 1.61 -6.28 -10.84
N LEU A 73 0.49 -6.52 -10.13
CA LEU A 73 -0.85 -6.46 -10.72
C LEU A 73 -1.18 -5.05 -11.22
N GLY A 74 -0.86 -4.02 -10.45
CA GLY A 74 -1.06 -2.62 -10.83
C GLY A 74 -0.23 -2.23 -12.05
N LEU A 75 1.05 -2.63 -12.09
CA LEU A 75 1.93 -2.41 -13.24
C LEU A 75 1.44 -3.17 -14.49
N PHE A 76 0.96 -4.39 -14.32
CA PHE A 76 0.34 -5.15 -15.41
C PHE A 76 -0.92 -4.46 -15.96
N LEU A 77 -1.78 -3.92 -15.09
CA LEU A 77 -2.99 -3.19 -15.47
C LEU A 77 -2.67 -1.82 -16.10
N LEU A 78 -1.57 -1.20 -15.70
CA LEU A 78 -1.06 0.03 -16.29
C LEU A 78 -0.72 -0.18 -17.78
N GLY A 79 -0.23 -1.37 -18.12
CA GLY A 79 0.14 -1.77 -19.46
C GLY A 79 1.49 -1.19 -19.92
N PRO A 80 1.98 -1.62 -21.09
CA PRO A 80 3.17 -1.03 -21.68
C PRO A 80 2.85 0.39 -22.11
N GLN A 81 3.47 1.36 -21.50
CA GLN A 81 3.51 2.73 -22.02
C GLN A 81 4.43 2.69 -23.24
N SER A 82 3.86 2.89 -24.38
CA SER A 82 4.53 2.88 -25.67
C SER A 82 5.70 3.88 -25.67
N SER A 83 6.90 3.37 -25.66
CA SER A 83 7.93 3.99 -26.51
C SER A 83 7.36 3.94 -27.93
N ALA A 84 7.27 5.08 -28.60
CA ALA A 84 6.52 5.32 -29.83
C ALA A 84 6.86 4.44 -31.06
N ASN A 85 7.48 3.28 -30.90
CA ASN A 85 8.01 2.48 -32.02
C ASN A 85 7.86 0.95 -31.91
N SER A 86 6.94 0.41 -31.10
CA SER A 86 6.74 -1.06 -31.12
C SER A 86 5.28 -1.44 -31.22
N SER A 87 4.92 -1.93 -32.39
CA SER A 87 3.60 -2.42 -32.80
C SER A 87 3.21 -3.81 -32.26
N ASP A 88 3.96 -4.35 -31.30
CA ASP A 88 3.72 -5.70 -30.77
C ASP A 88 3.79 -5.71 -29.23
N THR A 89 2.74 -5.16 -28.61
CA THR A 89 2.60 -5.16 -27.15
C THR A 89 1.79 -6.35 -26.68
N SER A 90 2.41 -7.52 -26.64
CA SER A 90 1.76 -8.68 -26.04
C SER A 90 1.64 -8.46 -24.52
N LYS A 91 0.58 -9.02 -23.90
CA LYS A 91 0.37 -9.00 -22.44
C LYS A 91 1.58 -9.58 -21.68
N LEU A 92 2.33 -10.46 -22.33
CA LEU A 92 3.57 -11.04 -21.81
C LEU A 92 4.71 -10.02 -21.70
N SER A 93 4.83 -9.06 -22.64
CA SER A 93 5.86 -8.02 -22.56
C SER A 93 5.59 -7.03 -21.41
N ALA A 94 4.32 -6.74 -21.13
CA ALA A 94 3.92 -5.91 -19.98
C ALA A 94 4.25 -6.60 -18.65
N LEU A 95 3.95 -7.91 -18.54
CA LEU A 95 4.29 -8.70 -17.36
C LEU A 95 5.80 -8.79 -17.16
N TYR A 96 6.57 -9.04 -18.23
CA TYR A 96 8.02 -9.09 -18.17
C TYR A 96 8.63 -7.75 -17.75
N SER A 97 8.10 -6.63 -18.25
CA SER A 97 8.52 -5.29 -17.86
C SER A 97 8.21 -5.00 -16.38
N ALA A 98 7.04 -5.41 -15.90
CA ALA A 98 6.68 -5.28 -14.49
C ALA A 98 7.61 -6.09 -13.57
N LEU A 99 7.96 -7.32 -13.96
CA LEU A 99 8.86 -8.18 -13.19
C LEU A 99 10.32 -7.69 -13.16
N LYS A 100 10.73 -6.87 -14.12
CA LYS A 100 12.07 -6.23 -14.12
C LYS A 100 12.19 -5.07 -13.13
N GLU A 101 11.06 -4.53 -12.64
CA GLU A 101 11.09 -3.40 -11.71
C GLU A 101 11.70 -3.82 -10.36
N PRO A 102 12.71 -3.08 -9.84
CA PRO A 102 13.34 -3.40 -8.54
C PRO A 102 12.33 -3.44 -7.39
N VAL A 103 11.29 -2.62 -7.44
CA VAL A 103 10.22 -2.58 -6.44
C VAL A 103 9.42 -3.89 -6.37
N VAL A 104 9.46 -4.70 -7.43
CA VAL A 104 8.80 -6.00 -7.51
C VAL A 104 9.74 -7.13 -7.11
N TRP A 105 10.91 -7.24 -7.79
CA TRP A 105 11.77 -8.41 -7.58
C TRP A 105 12.57 -8.36 -6.28
N ALA A 106 12.91 -7.18 -5.74
CA ALA A 106 13.71 -7.10 -4.53
C ALA A 106 12.98 -7.66 -3.28
N PRO A 107 11.69 -7.34 -3.02
CA PRO A 107 10.94 -7.99 -1.93
C PRO A 107 10.76 -9.50 -2.14
N VAL A 108 10.54 -9.95 -3.38
CA VAL A 108 10.43 -11.38 -3.69
C VAL A 108 11.75 -12.09 -3.41
N LEU A 109 12.88 -11.49 -3.82
CA LEU A 109 14.20 -12.02 -3.51
C LEU A 109 14.45 -12.09 -2.01
N ALA A 110 14.09 -11.05 -1.25
CA ALA A 110 14.21 -11.04 0.20
C ALA A 110 13.43 -12.20 0.86
N VAL A 111 12.20 -12.44 0.42
CA VAL A 111 11.40 -13.59 0.89
C VAL A 111 12.07 -14.92 0.53
N CYS A 112 12.57 -15.07 -0.69
CA CYS A 112 13.28 -16.28 -1.11
C CYS A 112 14.53 -16.54 -0.25
N LEU A 113 15.32 -15.50 0.06
CA LEU A 113 16.49 -15.62 0.92
C LEU A 113 16.12 -16.09 2.32
N VAL A 114 15.07 -15.54 2.90
CA VAL A 114 14.56 -15.96 4.22
C VAL A 114 14.06 -17.41 4.18
N MET A 115 13.33 -17.81 3.13
CA MET A 115 12.84 -19.19 2.99
C MET A 115 13.96 -20.22 2.78
N LEU A 116 15.07 -19.79 2.18
CA LEU A 116 16.26 -20.63 1.99
C LEU A 116 17.23 -20.60 3.19
N ASP A 117 16.84 -19.91 4.27
CA ASP A 117 17.65 -19.73 5.49
C ASP A 117 19.04 -19.10 5.19
N ILE A 118 19.11 -18.27 4.14
CA ILE A 118 20.32 -17.57 3.78
C ILE A 118 20.39 -16.26 4.57
N HIS A 119 21.34 -16.21 5.52
CA HIS A 119 21.59 -15.04 6.33
C HIS A 119 22.83 -14.28 5.87
N PHE A 120 22.73 -12.95 5.84
CA PHE A 120 23.89 -12.11 5.64
C PHE A 120 24.76 -12.07 6.91
N PRO A 121 26.08 -11.84 6.76
CA PRO A 121 26.94 -11.66 7.93
C PRO A 121 26.42 -10.52 8.82
N PRO A 122 26.37 -10.70 10.16
CA PRO A 122 25.84 -9.68 11.08
C PRO A 122 26.54 -8.32 11.03
N ILE A 123 27.75 -8.27 10.49
CA ILE A 123 28.50 -7.02 10.27
C ILE A 123 27.77 -6.05 9.31
N LEU A 124 26.88 -6.57 8.46
CA LEU A 124 26.08 -5.77 7.49
C LEU A 124 24.80 -5.23 8.09
N ASP A 125 24.33 -5.78 9.21
CA ASP A 125 23.05 -5.41 9.83
C ASP A 125 22.95 -3.90 10.13
N PRO A 126 23.96 -3.20 10.70
CA PRO A 126 23.89 -1.77 10.94
C PRO A 126 23.72 -0.96 9.65
N THR A 127 24.34 -1.42 8.55
CA THR A 127 24.24 -0.75 7.25
C THR A 127 22.85 -0.90 6.66
N PHE A 128 22.30 -2.12 6.66
CA PHE A 128 20.93 -2.37 6.20
C PHE A 128 19.90 -1.64 7.04
N ASP A 129 20.09 -1.60 8.34
CA ASP A 129 19.22 -0.88 9.30
C ASP A 129 19.22 0.63 9.02
N LEU A 130 20.39 1.22 8.77
CA LEU A 130 20.51 2.64 8.43
C LEU A 130 19.81 2.96 7.12
N ILE A 131 20.00 2.14 6.07
CA ILE A 131 19.33 2.31 4.78
C ILE A 131 17.81 2.14 4.93
N ALA A 132 17.35 1.15 5.69
CA ALA A 132 15.94 0.91 5.93
C ALA A 132 15.27 2.09 6.66
N LYS A 133 15.92 2.64 7.69
CA LYS A 133 15.43 3.81 8.44
C LYS A 133 15.41 5.08 7.57
N ALA A 134 16.44 5.29 6.74
CA ALA A 134 16.49 6.42 5.83
C ALA A 134 15.40 6.37 4.75
N ASN A 135 15.00 5.16 4.31
CA ASN A 135 14.04 4.96 3.24
C ASN A 135 12.68 5.63 3.51
N ALA A 136 12.15 5.53 4.73
CA ALA A 136 10.89 6.17 5.10
C ALA A 136 10.96 7.70 4.99
N GLY A 137 12.03 8.32 5.51
CA GLY A 137 12.25 9.76 5.42
C GLY A 137 12.39 10.26 3.98
N VAL A 138 13.17 9.54 3.17
CA VAL A 138 13.37 9.86 1.74
C VAL A 138 12.05 9.75 0.97
N ALA A 139 11.25 8.74 1.22
CA ALA A 139 9.96 8.56 0.56
C ALA A 139 8.97 9.70 0.89
N VAL A 140 8.87 10.08 2.18
CA VAL A 140 8.03 11.21 2.61
C VAL A 140 8.51 12.52 1.99
N PHE A 141 9.82 12.75 1.96
CA PHE A 141 10.42 13.92 1.33
C PHE A 141 10.13 13.97 -0.18
N ALA A 142 10.33 12.86 -0.89
CA ALA A 142 10.03 12.76 -2.32
C ALA A 142 8.53 12.99 -2.62
N ALA A 143 7.63 12.45 -1.78
CA ALA A 143 6.19 12.71 -1.90
C ALA A 143 5.85 14.19 -1.66
N GLY A 144 6.50 14.83 -0.68
CA GLY A 144 6.37 16.27 -0.44
C GLY A 144 6.83 17.11 -1.63
N LEU A 145 7.99 16.78 -2.22
CA LEU A 145 8.49 17.42 -3.44
C LEU A 145 7.50 17.25 -4.61
N THR A 146 6.98 16.04 -4.81
CA THR A 146 6.00 15.77 -5.88
C THR A 146 4.73 16.60 -5.65
N LEU A 147 4.26 16.70 -4.41
CA LEU A 147 3.11 17.52 -4.06
C LEU A 147 3.37 19.02 -4.31
N SER A 148 4.57 19.51 -3.98
CA SER A 148 4.94 20.92 -4.21
C SER A 148 5.08 21.29 -5.69
N ALA A 149 5.46 20.33 -6.53
CA ALA A 149 5.61 20.50 -7.97
C ALA A 149 4.27 20.51 -8.73
N HIS A 150 3.20 20.02 -8.11
CA HIS A 150 1.88 19.94 -8.73
C HIS A 150 0.85 20.80 -7.98
N LYS A 151 -0.11 21.37 -8.71
CA LYS A 151 -1.21 22.10 -8.08
C LYS A 151 -2.05 21.11 -7.26
N PHE A 152 -2.26 21.45 -6.00
CA PHE A 152 -3.16 20.71 -5.13
C PHE A 152 -4.59 20.79 -5.66
N GLU A 153 -5.23 19.65 -5.76
CA GLU A 153 -6.65 19.55 -6.14
C GLU A 153 -7.44 19.01 -4.95
N PHE A 154 -8.67 19.43 -4.86
CA PHE A 154 -9.63 18.88 -3.90
C PHE A 154 -10.96 18.68 -4.63
N ASP A 155 -11.19 17.45 -5.06
CA ASP A 155 -12.38 17.06 -5.79
C ASP A 155 -13.07 15.83 -5.17
N ARG A 156 -14.18 15.43 -5.76
CA ARG A 156 -14.96 14.28 -5.29
C ARG A 156 -14.19 12.97 -5.33
N GLU A 157 -13.27 12.83 -6.27
CA GLU A 157 -12.46 11.62 -6.42
C GLU A 157 -11.44 11.50 -5.29
N ILE A 158 -10.82 12.61 -4.89
CA ILE A 158 -9.88 12.65 -3.76
C ILE A 158 -10.59 12.30 -2.45
N VAL A 159 -11.78 12.87 -2.22
CA VAL A 159 -12.61 12.55 -1.05
C VAL A 159 -12.99 11.06 -1.04
N PHE A 160 -13.40 10.53 -2.19
CA PHE A 160 -13.73 9.12 -2.33
C PHE A 160 -12.50 8.22 -2.05
N ASN A 161 -11.34 8.52 -2.65
CA ASN A 161 -10.11 7.76 -2.45
C ASN A 161 -9.68 7.76 -0.97
N THR A 162 -9.79 8.92 -0.32
CA THR A 162 -9.49 9.06 1.11
C THR A 162 -10.46 8.24 1.97
N PHE A 163 -11.76 8.35 1.73
CA PHE A 163 -12.78 7.56 2.42
C PHE A 163 -12.59 6.07 2.17
N TYR A 164 -12.39 5.69 0.91
CA TYR A 164 -12.12 4.31 0.53
C TYR A 164 -10.94 3.73 1.29
N ARG A 165 -9.84 4.49 1.37
CA ARG A 165 -8.61 4.03 2.00
C ARG A 165 -8.69 3.99 3.52
N LEU A 166 -9.15 5.06 4.15
CA LEU A 166 -9.08 5.23 5.60
C LEU A 166 -10.28 4.65 6.36
N ILE A 167 -11.41 4.45 5.69
CA ILE A 167 -12.64 3.98 6.33
C ILE A 167 -13.10 2.65 5.74
N LEU A 168 -13.35 2.59 4.44
CA LEU A 168 -13.95 1.41 3.82
C LEU A 168 -13.01 0.19 3.86
N THR A 169 -11.75 0.38 3.52
CA THR A 169 -10.76 -0.69 3.51
C THR A 169 -10.58 -1.33 4.88
N PRO A 170 -10.27 -0.59 5.98
CA PRO A 170 -10.13 -1.20 7.30
C PRO A 170 -11.46 -1.76 7.84
N ALA A 171 -12.62 -1.17 7.51
CA ALA A 171 -13.91 -1.72 7.90
C ALA A 171 -14.16 -3.11 7.29
N ILE A 172 -13.87 -3.27 6.00
CA ILE A 172 -14.00 -4.58 5.32
C ILE A 172 -12.99 -5.59 5.88
N ILE A 173 -11.76 -5.17 6.19
CA ILE A 173 -10.76 -6.03 6.82
C ILE A 173 -11.21 -6.46 8.22
N LEU A 174 -11.82 -5.57 9.00
CA LEU A 174 -12.37 -5.89 10.32
C LEU A 174 -13.47 -6.95 10.19
N ILE A 175 -14.46 -6.70 9.33
CA ILE A 175 -15.58 -7.64 9.11
C ILE A 175 -15.07 -9.00 8.63
N ALA A 176 -14.19 -9.01 7.64
CA ALA A 176 -13.59 -10.23 7.14
C ALA A 176 -12.79 -10.97 8.22
N GLY A 177 -12.01 -10.25 9.02
CA GLY A 177 -11.23 -10.84 10.10
C GLY A 177 -12.09 -11.49 11.18
N ILE A 178 -13.22 -10.87 11.54
CA ILE A 178 -14.22 -11.47 12.44
C ILE A 178 -14.79 -12.75 11.81
N MET A 179 -15.19 -12.70 10.54
CA MET A 179 -15.76 -13.88 9.85
C MET A 179 -14.76 -15.04 9.73
N PHE A 180 -13.48 -14.77 9.60
CA PHE A 180 -12.41 -15.78 9.54
C PHE A 180 -11.87 -16.20 10.92
N GLY A 181 -12.39 -15.65 12.01
CA GLY A 181 -11.96 -15.99 13.37
C GLY A 181 -10.50 -15.62 13.66
N ILE A 182 -10.03 -14.50 13.14
CA ILE A 182 -8.66 -14.04 13.40
C ILE A 182 -8.54 -13.59 14.85
N GLN A 183 -7.48 -14.02 15.55
CA GLN A 183 -7.20 -13.62 16.94
C GLN A 183 -7.25 -12.10 17.11
N THR A 184 -7.86 -11.64 18.19
CA THR A 184 -8.17 -10.22 18.45
C THR A 184 -6.98 -9.29 18.22
N GLU A 185 -5.83 -9.57 18.82
CA GLU A 185 -4.64 -8.72 18.71
C GLU A 185 -4.13 -8.61 17.26
N LYS A 186 -4.06 -9.75 16.56
CA LYS A 186 -3.64 -9.78 15.14
C LYS A 186 -4.64 -9.06 14.24
N LEU A 187 -5.93 -9.15 14.55
CA LEU A 187 -6.97 -8.45 13.81
C LEU A 187 -6.87 -6.93 14.01
N GLN A 188 -6.64 -6.48 15.24
CA GLN A 188 -6.40 -5.06 15.54
C GLN A 188 -5.22 -4.51 14.74
N MET A 189 -4.10 -5.23 14.72
CA MET A 189 -2.92 -4.89 13.90
C MET A 189 -3.26 -4.83 12.40
N LEU A 190 -3.98 -5.83 11.88
CA LEU A 190 -4.39 -5.88 10.46
C LEU A 190 -5.30 -4.72 10.08
N VAL A 191 -6.25 -4.37 10.93
CA VAL A 191 -7.15 -3.22 10.69
C VAL A 191 -6.35 -1.91 10.67
N LEU A 192 -5.43 -1.74 11.61
CA LEU A 192 -4.61 -0.53 11.68
C LEU A 192 -3.66 -0.40 10.47
N ILE A 193 -3.03 -1.50 10.05
CA ILE A 193 -2.25 -1.51 8.79
C ILE A 193 -3.14 -1.21 7.58
N ALA A 194 -4.34 -1.79 7.55
CA ALA A 194 -5.29 -1.52 6.49
C ALA A 194 -5.75 -0.06 6.47
N ALA A 195 -5.75 0.64 7.59
CA ALA A 195 -6.07 2.06 7.72
C ALA A 195 -4.89 3.00 7.39
N LEU A 196 -3.68 2.48 7.16
CA LEU A 196 -2.53 3.32 6.78
C LEU A 196 -2.82 4.15 5.52
N PRO A 197 -2.24 5.34 5.37
CA PRO A 197 -2.37 6.16 4.18
C PRO A 197 -2.01 5.42 2.89
N PRO A 198 -2.33 5.98 1.73
CA PRO A 198 -1.98 5.43 0.42
C PRO A 198 -0.50 5.11 0.27
N ALA A 199 -0.19 4.12 -0.58
CA ALA A 199 1.19 3.70 -0.82
C ALA A 199 2.02 4.75 -1.56
N PHE A 200 3.16 5.16 -1.00
CA PHE A 200 4.13 6.04 -1.66
C PHE A 200 4.66 5.44 -2.97
N SER A 201 4.80 4.12 -3.05
CA SER A 201 5.19 3.42 -4.29
C SER A 201 4.24 3.72 -5.46
N GLY A 202 2.95 3.89 -5.18
CA GLY A 202 1.97 4.29 -6.18
C GLY A 202 2.26 5.69 -6.77
N ILE A 203 2.69 6.65 -5.94
CA ILE A 203 3.07 7.99 -6.40
C ILE A 203 4.37 7.97 -7.21
N ILE A 204 5.35 7.17 -6.80
CA ILE A 204 6.60 6.98 -7.55
C ILE A 204 6.30 6.43 -8.95
N ILE A 205 5.43 5.43 -9.03
CA ILE A 205 4.98 4.85 -10.31
C ILE A 205 4.18 5.91 -11.11
N ALA A 206 3.26 6.63 -10.48
CA ALA A 206 2.50 7.71 -11.11
C ALA A 206 3.41 8.75 -11.77
N SER A 207 4.40 9.24 -11.05
CA SER A 207 5.37 10.22 -11.52
C SER A 207 6.24 9.68 -12.65
N ARG A 208 6.68 8.41 -12.56
CA ARG A 208 7.49 7.76 -13.60
C ARG A 208 6.75 7.60 -14.93
N TYR A 209 5.44 7.32 -14.85
CA TYR A 209 4.59 7.12 -16.03
C TYR A 209 3.78 8.36 -16.40
N ASP A 210 4.01 9.49 -15.72
CA ASP A 210 3.27 10.76 -15.90
C ASP A 210 1.75 10.56 -15.99
N THR A 211 1.24 9.69 -15.11
CA THR A 211 -0.16 9.25 -15.14
C THR A 211 -0.78 9.42 -13.76
N TYR A 212 -1.93 10.11 -13.67
CA TYR A 212 -2.70 10.31 -12.44
C TYR A 212 -1.92 11.00 -11.29
N VAL A 213 -0.81 11.69 -11.61
CA VAL A 213 0.12 12.24 -10.60
C VAL A 213 -0.59 13.24 -9.69
N ARG A 214 -1.32 14.16 -10.26
CA ARG A 214 -1.98 15.29 -9.57
C ARG A 214 -3.04 14.80 -8.57
N THR A 215 -4.00 14.02 -9.03
CA THR A 215 -5.06 13.44 -8.20
C THR A 215 -4.46 12.47 -7.17
N GLY A 216 -3.46 11.71 -7.57
CA GLY A 216 -2.77 10.76 -6.70
C GLY A 216 -2.03 11.43 -5.55
N THR A 217 -1.22 12.45 -5.81
CA THR A 217 -0.49 13.19 -4.77
C THR A 217 -1.42 13.96 -3.85
N SER A 218 -2.49 14.55 -4.39
CA SER A 218 -3.52 15.20 -3.57
C SER A 218 -4.27 14.20 -2.68
N SER A 219 -4.62 13.02 -3.20
CA SER A 219 -5.22 11.93 -2.41
C SER A 219 -4.30 11.46 -1.29
N LEU A 220 -2.99 11.31 -1.57
CA LEU A 220 -2.00 10.94 -0.56
C LEU A 220 -1.92 11.99 0.54
N ALA A 221 -1.82 13.29 0.18
CA ALA A 221 -1.71 14.37 1.17
C ALA A 221 -2.94 14.45 2.07
N VAL A 222 -4.15 14.47 1.48
CA VAL A 222 -5.41 14.51 2.25
C VAL A 222 -5.54 13.28 3.15
N SER A 223 -5.26 12.08 2.62
CA SER A 223 -5.32 10.85 3.40
C SER A 223 -4.31 10.84 4.55
N THR A 224 -3.10 11.37 4.34
CA THR A 224 -2.07 11.44 5.40
C THR A 224 -2.50 12.37 6.53
N ILE A 225 -3.09 13.53 6.20
CA ILE A 225 -3.63 14.46 7.20
C ILE A 225 -4.81 13.81 7.95
N MET A 226 -5.74 13.22 7.22
CA MET A 226 -6.92 12.58 7.81
C MET A 226 -6.57 11.33 8.65
N PHE A 227 -5.44 10.68 8.37
CA PHE A 227 -4.96 9.54 9.14
C PHE A 227 -4.69 9.89 10.61
N VAL A 228 -4.30 11.12 10.91
CA VAL A 228 -4.12 11.61 12.29
C VAL A 228 -5.40 11.44 13.12
N ILE A 229 -6.57 11.56 12.48
CA ILE A 229 -7.88 11.41 13.12
C ILE A 229 -8.36 9.95 13.03
N THR A 230 -8.18 9.31 11.88
CA THR A 230 -8.74 7.98 11.64
C THR A 230 -7.95 6.87 12.33
N ALA A 231 -6.64 7.02 12.58
CA ALA A 231 -5.86 6.03 13.29
C ALA A 231 -6.33 5.86 14.76
N PRO A 232 -6.43 6.92 15.59
CA PRO A 232 -7.00 6.80 16.93
C PRO A 232 -8.44 6.26 16.94
N MET A 233 -9.25 6.64 15.95
CA MET A 233 -10.62 6.11 15.81
C MET A 233 -10.61 4.59 15.63
N TRP A 234 -9.77 4.06 14.75
CA TRP A 234 -9.68 2.61 14.53
C TRP A 234 -9.09 1.86 15.72
N ILE A 235 -8.09 2.44 16.40
CA ILE A 235 -7.54 1.88 17.64
C ILE A 235 -8.65 1.77 18.69
N TYR A 236 -9.38 2.85 18.94
CA TYR A 236 -10.49 2.88 19.91
C TYR A 236 -11.60 1.87 19.56
N LEU A 237 -12.02 1.85 18.28
CA LEU A 237 -13.07 0.93 17.81
C LEU A 237 -12.67 -0.54 17.99
N THR A 238 -11.46 -0.92 17.61
CA THR A 238 -11.01 -2.32 17.66
C THR A 238 -10.68 -2.79 19.07
N GLN A 239 -10.42 -1.87 19.99
CA GLN A 239 -10.20 -2.15 21.42
C GLN A 239 -11.50 -2.11 22.25
N SER A 240 -12.64 -1.73 21.66
CA SER A 240 -13.92 -1.69 22.37
C SER A 240 -14.36 -3.09 22.78
N GLU A 241 -14.94 -3.22 23.99
CA GLU A 241 -15.44 -4.49 24.52
C GLU A 241 -16.45 -5.16 23.58
N TYR A 242 -17.24 -4.37 22.87
CA TYR A 242 -18.22 -4.86 21.91
C TYR A 242 -17.56 -5.62 20.75
N ILE A 243 -16.53 -5.05 20.15
CA ILE A 243 -15.79 -5.71 19.04
C ILE A 243 -15.03 -6.93 19.58
N ILE A 244 -14.41 -6.83 20.76
CA ILE A 244 -13.70 -7.96 21.38
C ILE A 244 -14.67 -9.12 21.66
N SER A 245 -15.92 -8.84 22.06
CA SER A 245 -16.94 -9.87 22.28
C SER A 245 -17.42 -10.56 21.00
N LEU A 246 -17.37 -9.87 19.86
CA LEU A 246 -17.71 -10.44 18.55
C LEU A 246 -16.61 -11.35 17.96
N ILE A 247 -15.36 -11.20 18.44
CA ILE A 247 -14.20 -11.97 17.97
C ILE A 247 -14.03 -13.26 18.80
N LYS A 248 -14.56 -13.31 20.01
CA LYS A 248 -14.54 -14.50 20.88
C LYS A 248 -15.62 -15.49 20.47
#